data_d1abb329a74163f4fc5a246e22ca77db
#
_entry.id   d1abb329a74163f4fc5a246e22ca77db
#
_cell.length_a   1.000
_cell.length_b   1.000
_cell.length_c   1.000
_cell.angle_alpha   90.00
_cell.angle_beta   90.00
_cell.angle_gamma   90.00
#
_symmetry.space_group_name_H-M   'P 1'
#
loop_
_entity.id
_entity.type
_entity.pdbx_description
1 polymer ?
#
loop_
_entity_poly.entity_id
_entity_poly.type
_entity_poly.pdbx_seq_one_letter_code
_entity_poly.pdbx_strand_id
1 'polypeptide(L)'
;RPPRSTLFPYTTLFRSIYYCHAHQITSSLQEMAVGLSQIISTQLEVSRAEQLREMANKAELRALQSKINPHFLFNALNAISSSIRLNPDTARQLIFNLSRYLRYNIELKDDEQIDIKKELYQIKDYIAIEQARFGDKLTVIYDIDEEVNCCIPSLLIQPLVENAIVHGIQPC
;
A
#
# COMPACT_ATOMS: atom_id res chain seq x y z
N ARG A 1 -54.37 16.35 9.95
CA ARG A 1 -53.01 15.75 9.91
C ARG A 1 -52.70 15.39 8.46
N PRO A 2 -51.66 15.94 7.84
CA PRO A 2 -51.28 15.55 6.50
C PRO A 2 -50.79 14.10 6.51
N PRO A 3 -51.02 13.32 5.43
CA PRO A 3 -50.56 11.95 5.33
C PRO A 3 -49.04 11.91 5.38
N ARG A 4 -48.50 11.00 6.21
CA ARG A 4 -47.05 10.71 6.25
C ARG A 4 -46.65 10.12 4.86
N SER A 5 -45.93 10.92 4.09
CA SER A 5 -45.33 10.42 2.86
C SER A 5 -44.24 9.41 3.20
N THR A 6 -44.47 8.16 2.92
CA THR A 6 -43.49 7.08 2.94
C THR A 6 -42.59 7.14 1.69
N LEU A 7 -41.97 8.26 1.42
CA LEU A 7 -41.07 8.44 0.31
C LEU A 7 -39.61 8.44 0.78
N PHE A 8 -39.02 7.27 0.62
CA PHE A 8 -37.60 6.94 0.56
C PHE A 8 -36.67 7.43 1.70
N PRO A 9 -35.96 6.49 2.36
CA PRO A 9 -35.04 6.78 3.47
C PRO A 9 -33.72 7.47 3.07
N TYR A 10 -33.47 7.72 1.76
CA TYR A 10 -32.18 8.18 1.26
C TYR A 10 -32.11 9.63 0.78
N THR A 11 -33.18 10.41 0.86
CA THR A 11 -33.21 11.77 0.36
C THR A 11 -33.48 12.80 1.44
N THR A 12 -32.55 12.95 2.37
CA THR A 12 -32.56 14.07 3.33
C THR A 12 -32.45 15.44 2.63
N LEU A 13 -31.95 15.48 1.39
CA LEU A 13 -31.77 16.71 0.61
C LEU A 13 -33.06 17.23 -0.04
N PHE A 14 -34.07 16.39 -0.26
CA PHE A 14 -35.32 16.74 -0.96
C PHE A 14 -36.55 16.81 -0.05
N ARG A 15 -36.35 16.94 1.27
CA ARG A 15 -37.45 17.01 2.23
C ARG A 15 -38.20 18.36 2.24
N SER A 16 -37.83 19.28 1.38
CA SER A 16 -38.35 20.65 1.44
C SER A 16 -38.81 21.16 0.09
N ILE A 17 -39.69 20.42 -0.59
CA ILE A 17 -40.53 21.08 -1.59
C ILE A 17 -41.75 21.59 -0.85
N TYR A 18 -41.73 22.88 -0.50
CA TYR A 18 -42.87 23.55 0.13
C TYR A 18 -43.90 23.85 -0.93
N TYR A 19 -45.11 23.31 -0.75
CA TYR A 19 -46.26 23.63 -1.57
C TYR A 19 -47.06 24.73 -0.90
N CYS A 20 -47.17 25.87 -1.54
CA CYS A 20 -48.00 26.96 -1.05
C CYS A 20 -49.49 26.70 -1.23
N HIS A 21 -49.92 25.84 -2.18
CA HIS A 21 -51.35 25.54 -2.43
C HIS A 21 -51.52 24.09 -2.91
N ALA A 22 -52.31 23.31 -2.18
CA ALA A 22 -52.51 21.88 -2.43
C ALA A 22 -53.24 21.53 -3.75
N HIS A 23 -53.88 22.50 -4.40
CA HIS A 23 -54.68 22.27 -5.62
C HIS A 23 -53.92 22.49 -6.94
N GLN A 24 -52.62 22.78 -6.92
CA GLN A 24 -51.86 23.06 -8.14
C GLN A 24 -50.91 21.92 -8.57
N ILE A 25 -50.94 20.81 -7.89
CA ILE A 25 -50.07 19.68 -8.22
C ILE A 25 -50.76 18.85 -9.27
N THR A 26 -50.34 19.02 -10.52
CA THR A 26 -50.72 18.15 -11.61
C THR A 26 -49.94 16.84 -11.54
N SER A 27 -50.56 15.73 -11.95
CA SER A 27 -49.88 14.40 -12.02
C SER A 27 -48.56 14.47 -12.78
N SER A 28 -48.50 15.27 -13.83
CA SER A 28 -47.30 15.53 -14.63
C SER A 28 -46.15 16.16 -13.82
N LEU A 29 -46.44 17.08 -12.91
CA LEU A 29 -45.43 17.71 -12.04
C LEU A 29 -44.87 16.73 -11.01
N GLN A 30 -45.72 15.82 -10.56
CA GLN A 30 -45.32 14.75 -9.62
C GLN A 30 -44.44 13.72 -10.30
N GLU A 31 -44.76 13.31 -11.52
CA GLU A 31 -43.94 12.40 -12.34
C GLU A 31 -42.57 13.02 -12.67
N MET A 32 -42.53 14.30 -13.03
CA MET A 32 -41.26 15.02 -13.27
C MET A 32 -40.41 15.09 -12.01
N ALA A 33 -40.99 15.38 -10.85
CA ALA A 33 -40.26 15.42 -9.59
C ALA A 33 -39.67 14.09 -9.20
N VAL A 34 -40.42 12.99 -9.40
CA VAL A 34 -39.92 11.62 -9.18
C VAL A 34 -38.81 11.29 -10.16
N GLY A 35 -38.96 11.58 -11.46
CA GLY A 35 -37.92 11.36 -12.46
C GLY A 35 -36.63 12.12 -12.17
N LEU A 36 -36.72 13.41 -11.81
CA LEU A 36 -35.56 14.21 -11.41
C LEU A 36 -34.90 13.65 -10.16
N SER A 37 -35.68 13.26 -9.16
CA SER A 37 -35.17 12.65 -7.93
C SER A 37 -34.39 11.36 -8.22
N GLN A 38 -34.88 10.51 -9.12
CA GLN A 38 -34.19 9.29 -9.54
C GLN A 38 -32.87 9.60 -10.25
N ILE A 39 -32.88 10.53 -11.20
CA ILE A 39 -31.67 10.94 -11.91
C ILE A 39 -30.62 11.47 -10.95
N ILE A 40 -30.99 12.37 -10.04
CA ILE A 40 -30.06 12.93 -9.06
C ILE A 40 -29.54 11.85 -8.12
N SER A 41 -30.39 10.95 -7.64
CA SER A 41 -29.98 9.83 -6.79
C SER A 41 -28.98 8.92 -7.50
N THR A 42 -29.26 8.57 -8.75
CA THR A 42 -28.33 7.75 -9.57
C THR A 42 -27.01 8.46 -9.80
N GLN A 43 -27.00 9.76 -10.10
CA GLN A 43 -25.79 10.54 -10.27
C GLN A 43 -24.96 10.63 -8.98
N LEU A 44 -25.62 10.77 -7.83
CA LEU A 44 -24.94 10.76 -6.53
C LEU A 44 -24.34 9.39 -6.20
N GLU A 45 -25.04 8.32 -6.52
CA GLU A 45 -24.53 6.96 -6.34
C GLU A 45 -23.32 6.68 -7.23
N VAL A 46 -23.38 7.06 -8.50
CA VAL A 46 -22.25 6.93 -9.44
C VAL A 46 -21.06 7.75 -8.95
N SER A 47 -21.27 9.01 -8.58
CA SER A 47 -20.19 9.88 -8.07
C SER A 47 -19.56 9.31 -6.80
N ARG A 48 -20.36 8.77 -5.87
CA ARG A 48 -19.84 8.11 -4.67
C ARG A 48 -19.03 6.85 -4.99
N ALA A 49 -19.52 6.04 -5.92
CA ALA A 49 -18.81 4.83 -6.36
C ALA A 49 -17.45 5.18 -6.99
N GLU A 50 -17.39 6.23 -7.82
CA GLU A 50 -16.15 6.73 -8.41
C GLU A 50 -15.18 7.24 -7.34
N GLN A 51 -15.65 8.02 -6.37
CA GLN A 51 -14.82 8.51 -5.25
C GLN A 51 -14.25 7.36 -4.42
N LEU A 52 -15.08 6.37 -4.08
CA LEU A 52 -14.63 5.19 -3.32
C LEU A 52 -13.58 4.39 -4.11
N ARG A 53 -13.77 4.22 -5.41
CA ARG A 53 -12.81 3.56 -6.28
C ARG A 53 -11.48 4.32 -6.36
N GLU A 54 -11.55 5.64 -6.48
CA GLU A 54 -10.34 6.48 -6.49
C GLU A 54 -9.59 6.41 -5.15
N MET A 55 -10.33 6.43 -4.02
CA MET A 55 -9.73 6.26 -2.69
C MET A 55 -9.09 4.88 -2.52
N ALA A 56 -9.75 3.82 -2.98
CA ALA A 56 -9.22 2.47 -2.95
C ALA A 56 -7.94 2.35 -3.78
N ASN A 57 -7.93 2.85 -5.01
CA ASN A 57 -6.74 2.85 -5.87
C ASN A 57 -5.58 3.65 -5.24
N LYS A 58 -5.86 4.81 -4.66
CA LYS A 58 -4.84 5.60 -3.94
C LYS A 58 -4.29 4.89 -2.71
N ALA A 59 -5.15 4.19 -1.96
CA ALA A 59 -4.73 3.40 -0.81
C ALA A 59 -3.85 2.22 -1.24
N GLU A 60 -4.23 1.52 -2.31
CA GLU A 60 -3.45 0.42 -2.88
C GLU A 60 -2.08 0.89 -3.37
N LEU A 61 -2.02 2.00 -4.11
CA LEU A 61 -0.75 2.60 -4.53
C LEU A 61 0.14 2.98 -3.34
N ARG A 62 -0.43 3.55 -2.29
CA ARG A 62 0.33 3.87 -1.07
C ARG A 62 0.83 2.62 -0.36
N ALA A 63 0.02 1.57 -0.29
CA ALA A 63 0.43 0.29 0.29
C ALA A 63 1.59 -0.34 -0.51
N LEU A 64 1.52 -0.32 -1.85
CA LEU A 64 2.62 -0.77 -2.70
C LEU A 64 3.88 0.06 -2.53
N GLN A 65 3.75 1.38 -2.43
CA GLN A 65 4.88 2.29 -2.18
C GLN A 65 5.50 2.09 -0.79
N SER A 66 4.71 1.72 0.22
CA SER A 66 5.20 1.49 1.58
C SER A 66 5.98 0.18 1.73
N LYS A 67 5.78 -0.79 0.82
CA LYS A 67 6.55 -2.05 0.79
C LYS A 67 8.03 -1.85 0.42
N ILE A 68 8.36 -0.72 -0.15
CA ILE A 68 9.76 -0.37 -0.50
C ILE A 68 10.16 0.84 0.34
N ASN A 69 11.17 0.69 1.17
CA ASN A 69 11.75 1.81 1.91
C ASN A 69 12.50 2.74 0.92
N PRO A 70 12.00 3.97 0.63
CA PRO A 70 12.64 4.84 -0.35
C PRO A 70 14.07 5.23 0.07
N HIS A 71 14.30 5.40 1.36
CA HIS A 71 15.62 5.76 1.88
C HIS A 71 16.64 4.64 1.66
N PHE A 72 16.24 3.38 1.88
CA PHE A 72 17.07 2.22 1.55
C PHE A 72 17.41 2.19 0.06
N LEU A 73 16.41 2.41 -0.81
CA LEU A 73 16.62 2.40 -2.27
C LEU A 73 17.64 3.46 -2.71
N PHE A 74 17.50 4.70 -2.23
CA PHE A 74 18.47 5.76 -2.54
C PHE A 74 19.87 5.42 -2.05
N ASN A 75 20.00 4.87 -0.86
CA ASN A 75 21.29 4.48 -0.30
C ASN A 75 21.92 3.32 -1.08
N ALA A 76 21.13 2.32 -1.47
CA ALA A 76 21.58 1.21 -2.30
C ALA A 76 22.11 1.70 -3.66
N LEU A 77 21.38 2.59 -4.33
CA LEU A 77 21.80 3.18 -5.61
C LEU A 77 23.09 3.99 -5.47
N ASN A 78 23.26 4.72 -4.37
CA ASN A 78 24.50 5.46 -4.09
C ASN A 78 25.68 4.50 -3.85
N ALA A 79 25.49 3.41 -3.10
CA ALA A 79 26.51 2.39 -2.89
C ALA A 79 26.92 1.71 -4.21
N ILE A 80 25.96 1.37 -5.05
CA ILE A 80 26.20 0.83 -6.39
C ILE A 80 26.99 1.82 -7.23
N SER A 81 26.57 3.08 -7.29
CA SER A 81 27.22 4.14 -8.07
C SER A 81 28.69 4.35 -7.68
N SER A 82 28.98 4.33 -6.38
CA SER A 82 30.37 4.41 -5.89
C SER A 82 31.18 3.16 -6.25
N SER A 83 30.55 1.99 -6.20
CA SER A 83 31.21 0.72 -6.53
C SER A 83 31.53 0.55 -8.03
N ILE A 84 30.81 1.21 -8.93
CA ILE A 84 31.03 1.09 -10.39
C ILE A 84 32.48 1.42 -10.78
N ARG A 85 33.06 2.41 -10.11
CA ARG A 85 34.44 2.86 -10.42
C ARG A 85 35.51 2.04 -9.70
N LEU A 86 35.20 1.59 -8.47
CA LEU A 86 36.18 0.92 -7.60
C LEU A 86 36.21 -0.59 -7.83
N ASN A 87 35.05 -1.19 -7.97
CA ASN A 87 34.89 -2.61 -8.17
C ASN A 87 33.62 -2.92 -8.99
N PRO A 88 33.71 -2.98 -10.33
CA PRO A 88 32.56 -3.19 -11.21
C PRO A 88 31.83 -4.53 -10.94
N ASP A 89 32.54 -5.56 -10.51
CA ASP A 89 31.92 -6.86 -10.24
C ASP A 89 31.07 -6.81 -8.97
N THR A 90 31.53 -6.12 -7.94
CA THR A 90 30.72 -5.84 -6.75
C THR A 90 29.48 -5.00 -7.13
N ALA A 91 29.62 -3.98 -7.99
CA ALA A 91 28.48 -3.20 -8.43
C ALA A 91 27.42 -4.06 -9.15
N ARG A 92 27.84 -4.98 -10.02
CA ARG A 92 26.94 -5.93 -10.69
C ARG A 92 26.21 -6.83 -9.69
N GLN A 93 26.93 -7.36 -8.70
CA GLN A 93 26.33 -8.19 -7.66
C GLN A 93 25.32 -7.43 -6.84
N LEU A 94 25.60 -6.17 -6.48
CA LEU A 94 24.67 -5.31 -5.74
C LEU A 94 23.39 -5.01 -6.54
N ILE A 95 23.51 -4.76 -7.85
CA ILE A 95 22.35 -4.60 -8.73
C ILE A 95 21.49 -5.86 -8.73
N PHE A 96 22.11 -7.03 -8.80
CA PHE A 96 21.40 -8.29 -8.78
C PHE A 96 20.68 -8.53 -7.45
N ASN A 97 21.37 -8.30 -6.33
CA ASN A 97 20.80 -8.41 -4.98
C ASN A 97 19.62 -7.43 -4.81
N LEU A 98 19.78 -6.17 -5.24
CA LEU A 98 18.73 -5.17 -5.18
C LEU A 98 17.51 -5.56 -6.02
N SER A 99 17.73 -6.07 -7.24
CA SER A 99 16.65 -6.55 -8.09
C SER A 99 15.85 -7.68 -7.45
N ARG A 100 16.52 -8.65 -6.81
CA ARG A 100 15.84 -9.75 -6.11
C ARG A 100 15.08 -9.26 -4.90
N TYR A 101 15.70 -8.42 -4.08
CA TYR A 101 15.08 -7.81 -2.91
C TYR A 101 13.80 -7.05 -3.28
N LEU A 102 13.85 -6.20 -4.30
CA LEU A 102 12.70 -5.43 -4.76
C LEU A 102 11.59 -6.33 -5.29
N ARG A 103 11.93 -7.30 -6.13
CA ARG A 103 10.95 -8.24 -6.69
C ARG A 103 10.22 -9.01 -5.60
N TYR A 104 10.97 -9.54 -4.64
CA TYR A 104 10.39 -10.26 -3.52
C TYR A 104 9.40 -9.40 -2.73
N ASN A 105 9.78 -8.18 -2.34
CA ASN A 105 8.92 -7.29 -1.58
C ASN A 105 7.64 -6.87 -2.35
N ILE A 106 7.73 -6.77 -3.69
CA ILE A 106 6.57 -6.44 -4.54
C ILE A 106 5.63 -7.64 -4.69
N GLU A 107 6.18 -8.84 -4.92
CA GLU A 107 5.41 -10.06 -5.17
C GLU A 107 4.81 -10.67 -3.89
N LEU A 108 5.35 -10.29 -2.73
CA LEU A 108 4.92 -10.83 -1.44
C LEU A 108 3.49 -10.41 -1.12
N LYS A 109 2.65 -11.40 -0.81
CA LYS A 109 1.29 -11.17 -0.33
C LYS A 109 1.29 -10.99 1.18
N ASP A 110 0.42 -10.12 1.66
CA ASP A 110 0.22 -9.94 3.09
C ASP A 110 -0.34 -11.24 3.68
N ASP A 111 0.13 -11.62 4.87
CA ASP A 111 -0.24 -12.83 5.60
C ASP A 111 0.15 -14.17 4.90
N GLU A 112 1.02 -14.16 3.91
CA GLU A 112 1.54 -15.38 3.31
C GLU A 112 2.51 -16.07 4.26
N GLN A 113 2.30 -17.38 4.48
CA GLN A 113 3.28 -18.21 5.18
C GLN A 113 4.37 -18.65 4.21
N ILE A 114 5.61 -18.39 4.57
CA ILE A 114 6.77 -18.71 3.74
C ILE A 114 7.76 -19.61 4.49
N ASP A 115 8.55 -20.35 3.75
CA ASP A 115 9.68 -21.06 4.32
C ASP A 115 10.69 -20.06 4.89
N ILE A 116 11.12 -20.27 6.14
CA ILE A 116 12.14 -19.46 6.81
C ILE A 116 13.38 -19.26 5.94
N LYS A 117 13.77 -20.27 5.18
CA LYS A 117 14.93 -20.23 4.27
C LYS A 117 14.75 -19.18 3.18
N LYS A 118 13.52 -18.97 2.70
CA LYS A 118 13.23 -17.90 1.73
C LYS A 118 13.45 -16.52 2.34
N GLU A 119 12.95 -16.28 3.55
CA GLU A 119 13.14 -15.00 4.22
C GLU A 119 14.61 -14.75 4.55
N LEU A 120 15.31 -15.74 5.06
CA LEU A 120 16.75 -15.66 5.33
C LEU A 120 17.56 -15.34 4.06
N TYR A 121 17.15 -15.87 2.91
CA TYR A 121 17.80 -15.56 1.66
C TYR A 121 17.62 -14.09 1.25
N GLN A 122 16.43 -13.55 1.45
CA GLN A 122 16.14 -12.12 1.20
C GLN A 122 16.89 -11.20 2.17
N ILE A 123 16.98 -11.61 3.41
CA ILE A 123 17.76 -10.88 4.43
C ILE A 123 19.25 -10.83 4.04
N LYS A 124 19.80 -11.90 3.48
CA LYS A 124 21.18 -11.91 2.96
C LYS A 124 21.37 -10.89 1.83
N ASP A 125 20.40 -10.76 0.92
CA ASP A 125 20.45 -9.75 -0.14
C ASP A 125 20.43 -8.32 0.43
N TYR A 126 19.53 -8.06 1.38
CA TYR A 126 19.45 -6.80 2.08
C TYR A 126 20.75 -6.46 2.83
N ILE A 127 21.28 -7.40 3.60
CA ILE A 127 22.53 -7.23 4.35
C ILE A 127 23.71 -6.97 3.41
N ALA A 128 23.81 -7.67 2.29
CA ALA A 128 24.90 -7.45 1.33
C ALA A 128 24.92 -6.02 0.78
N ILE A 129 23.73 -5.42 0.56
CA ILE A 129 23.59 -4.04 0.12
C ILE A 129 24.01 -3.08 1.24
N GLU A 130 23.57 -3.31 2.47
CA GLU A 130 23.94 -2.48 3.63
C GLU A 130 25.43 -2.60 3.99
N GLN A 131 26.02 -3.78 3.85
CA GLN A 131 27.46 -3.96 4.02
C GLN A 131 28.28 -3.16 2.99
N ALA A 132 27.83 -3.11 1.73
CA ALA A 132 28.48 -2.27 0.72
C ALA A 132 28.38 -0.77 1.05
N ARG A 133 27.33 -0.35 1.76
CA ARG A 133 27.12 1.02 2.23
C ARG A 133 27.96 1.37 3.43
N PHE A 134 27.98 0.50 4.43
CA PHE A 134 28.62 0.78 5.72
C PHE A 134 30.09 0.33 5.78
N GLY A 135 30.52 -0.52 4.83
CA GLY A 135 31.88 -1.07 4.79
C GLY A 135 32.21 -1.82 6.08
N ASP A 136 33.39 -1.59 6.60
CA ASP A 136 33.92 -2.26 7.80
C ASP A 136 33.14 -2.01 9.10
N LYS A 137 32.20 -1.06 9.07
CA LYS A 137 31.32 -0.75 10.21
C LYS A 137 30.23 -1.81 10.43
N LEU A 138 29.91 -2.60 9.42
CA LEU A 138 28.87 -3.65 9.49
C LEU A 138 29.48 -5.03 9.27
N THR A 139 29.75 -5.73 10.36
CA THR A 139 30.11 -7.14 10.33
C THR A 139 28.90 -7.98 10.70
N VAL A 140 28.53 -8.92 9.86
CA VAL A 140 27.39 -9.82 10.09
C VAL A 140 27.89 -11.26 10.17
N ILE A 141 27.51 -11.95 11.24
CA ILE A 141 27.78 -13.35 11.45
C ILE A 141 26.47 -14.11 11.36
N TYR A 142 26.43 -15.14 10.52
CA TYR A 142 25.28 -16.02 10.37
C TYR A 142 25.52 -17.29 11.18
N ASP A 143 24.71 -17.48 12.23
CA ASP A 143 24.65 -18.72 13.01
C ASP A 143 23.25 -19.30 12.85
N ILE A 144 23.10 -20.16 11.86
CA ILE A 144 21.82 -20.70 11.42
C ILE A 144 21.96 -22.21 11.30
N ASP A 145 21.11 -22.93 12.03
CA ASP A 145 21.03 -24.38 11.91
C ASP A 145 20.49 -24.75 10.51
N GLU A 146 21.23 -25.57 9.78
CA GLU A 146 20.86 -26.01 8.41
C GLU A 146 19.62 -26.89 8.38
N GLU A 147 19.30 -27.55 9.50
CA GLU A 147 18.13 -28.43 9.62
C GLU A 147 16.82 -27.65 9.88
N VAL A 148 16.89 -26.35 10.16
CA VAL A 148 15.70 -25.52 10.38
C VAL A 148 14.84 -25.51 9.11
N ASN A 149 13.64 -26.06 9.26
CA ASN A 149 12.63 -26.11 8.22
C ASN A 149 11.25 -25.82 8.84
N CYS A 150 10.84 -24.57 8.83
CA CYS A 150 9.55 -24.14 9.34
C CYS A 150 8.95 -23.04 8.46
N CYS A 151 7.62 -22.97 8.45
CA CYS A 151 6.91 -21.86 7.83
C CYS A 151 6.70 -20.77 8.86
N ILE A 152 6.95 -19.54 8.46
CA ILE A 152 6.77 -18.33 9.26
C ILE A 152 5.92 -17.32 8.48
N PRO A 153 5.23 -16.40 9.16
CA PRO A 153 4.64 -15.26 8.48
C PRO A 153 5.72 -14.48 7.72
N SER A 154 5.38 -14.05 6.53
CA SER A 154 6.28 -13.22 5.71
C SER A 154 6.64 -11.91 6.43
N LEU A 155 7.84 -11.42 6.22
CA LEU A 155 8.37 -10.19 6.84
C LEU A 155 8.41 -10.25 8.38
N LEU A 156 8.66 -11.41 8.97
CA LEU A 156 8.79 -11.56 10.42
C LEU A 156 10.19 -11.16 10.90
N ILE A 157 11.23 -11.64 10.24
CA ILE A 157 12.63 -11.45 10.64
C ILE A 157 13.20 -10.17 10.04
N GLN A 158 12.83 -9.86 8.81
CA GLN A 158 13.37 -8.71 8.05
C GLN A 158 13.26 -7.39 8.82
N PRO A 159 12.11 -6.98 9.41
CA PRO A 159 12.01 -5.72 10.16
C PRO A 159 12.92 -5.68 11.39
N LEU A 160 13.18 -6.82 12.03
CA LEU A 160 14.09 -6.91 13.17
C LEU A 160 15.53 -6.61 12.75
N VAL A 161 15.96 -7.18 11.62
CA VAL A 161 17.28 -6.95 11.06
C VAL A 161 17.42 -5.50 10.57
N GLU A 162 16.41 -4.96 9.89
CA GLU A 162 16.39 -3.56 9.47
C GLU A 162 16.53 -2.61 10.67
N ASN A 163 15.75 -2.82 11.72
CA ASN A 163 15.83 -2.02 12.94
C ASN A 163 17.19 -2.14 13.62
N ALA A 164 17.77 -3.33 13.69
CA ALA A 164 19.08 -3.54 14.29
C ALA A 164 20.17 -2.77 13.51
N ILE A 165 20.12 -2.76 12.18
CA ILE A 165 21.09 -2.03 11.35
C ILE A 165 20.86 -0.52 11.46
N VAL A 166 19.63 -0.04 11.34
CA VAL A 166 19.32 1.39 11.37
C VAL A 166 19.66 2.00 12.73
N HIS A 167 19.29 1.36 13.83
CA HIS A 167 19.47 1.89 15.17
C HIS A 167 20.81 1.49 15.81
N GLY A 168 21.44 0.41 15.33
CA GLY A 168 22.71 -0.05 15.88
C GLY A 168 23.94 0.59 15.24
N ILE A 169 23.85 1.02 13.97
CA ILE A 169 25.01 1.49 13.19
C ILE A 169 24.91 2.97 12.84
N GLN A 170 23.72 3.50 12.63
CA GLN A 170 23.55 4.94 12.43
C GLN A 170 23.71 5.63 13.80
N PRO A 171 24.72 6.50 13.97
CA PRO A 171 24.80 7.32 15.17
C PRO A 171 23.55 8.22 15.24
N CYS A 172 22.97 8.28 16.44
CA CYS A 172 21.93 9.26 16.77
C CYS A 172 22.41 10.68 16.52
#